data_e3544db68695902a80f5825683da4360
#
_entry.id   e3544db68695902a80f5825683da4360
#
_cell.length_a   1.000
_cell.length_b   1.000
_cell.length_c   1.000
_cell.angle_alpha   90.00
_cell.angle_beta   90.00
_cell.angle_gamma   90.00
#
_symmetry.space_group_name_H-M   'P 1'
#
loop_
_entity.id
_entity.type
_entity.pdbx_description
1 polymer ?
#
loop_
_entity_poly.entity_id
_entity_poly.type
_entity_poly.pdbx_seq_one_letter_code
_entity_poly.pdbx_strand_id
1 'polypeptide(L)'
;MKGYRNFIIIFSALFILYVIAELNKPKPVDWTVTISKNDKNPYGGYIIYNRLKDLFPGVQMRSYYLPVYNQLNNIREKNTAYMILTPSFDPSKYDYREMMNYVRQGNYVMVSAEDFGKAFLDSLKIKTNSRFSMQNKDSSKVNFVNPLLKLEKAFTFLSFTMTQYFSKLDTAKTTVLGVNDRDEPNFIKIAYGKGALLLHAAPICFSNYFMLFATNSMYTARALSYVPPGISKIYWDEYYKITNEPSSTPLRFFLKNENLRWALRLAMAGLIIYVL
;
A
#
# COMPACT_ATOMS: atom_id res chain seq x y z
N MET A 1 -44.14 -33.59 28.34
CA MET A 1 -43.61 -32.19 28.36
C MET A 1 -42.33 -31.98 29.19
N LYS A 2 -42.00 -32.80 30.20
CA LYS A 2 -40.77 -32.65 30.99
C LYS A 2 -39.46 -32.89 30.21
N GLY A 3 -39.46 -33.79 29.23
CA GLY A 3 -38.25 -34.09 28.41
C GLY A 3 -37.82 -32.96 27.50
N TYR A 4 -38.73 -32.25 26.90
CA TYR A 4 -38.42 -31.10 26.02
C TYR A 4 -37.79 -29.90 26.78
N ARG A 5 -38.22 -29.69 28.02
CA ARG A 5 -37.66 -28.62 28.85
C ARG A 5 -36.17 -28.83 29.14
N ASN A 6 -35.77 -30.03 29.46
CA ASN A 6 -34.38 -30.37 29.75
C ASN A 6 -33.53 -30.29 28.47
N PHE A 7 -34.06 -30.71 27.33
CA PHE A 7 -33.40 -30.59 26.04
C PHE A 7 -33.16 -29.11 25.67
N ILE A 8 -34.17 -28.25 25.83
CA ILE A 8 -34.04 -26.81 25.57
C ILE A 8 -33.00 -26.18 26.49
N ILE A 9 -32.97 -26.54 27.78
CA ILE A 9 -31.98 -26.01 28.74
C ILE A 9 -30.55 -26.42 28.32
N ILE A 10 -30.34 -27.70 28.01
CA ILE A 10 -29.02 -28.22 27.60
C ILE A 10 -28.59 -27.57 26.30
N PHE A 11 -29.49 -27.47 25.32
CA PHE A 11 -29.20 -26.84 24.04
C PHE A 11 -28.84 -25.37 24.20
N SER A 12 -29.63 -24.61 25.02
CA SER A 12 -29.35 -23.21 25.32
C SER A 12 -28.01 -23.03 26.04
N ALA A 13 -27.67 -23.90 26.97
CA ALA A 13 -26.40 -23.88 27.68
C ALA A 13 -25.21 -24.10 26.71
N LEU A 14 -25.32 -25.12 25.84
CA LEU A 14 -24.31 -25.40 24.82
C LEU A 14 -24.17 -24.26 23.81
N PHE A 15 -25.29 -23.65 23.41
CA PHE A 15 -25.28 -22.49 22.51
C PHE A 15 -24.60 -21.27 23.14
N ILE A 16 -24.90 -21.00 24.42
CA ILE A 16 -24.24 -19.90 25.17
C ILE A 16 -22.72 -20.16 25.27
N LEU A 17 -22.34 -21.40 25.58
CA LEU A 17 -20.94 -21.81 25.68
C LEU A 17 -20.23 -21.67 24.34
N TYR A 18 -20.87 -22.03 23.23
CA TYR A 18 -20.36 -21.82 21.87
C TYR A 18 -20.18 -20.34 21.56
N VAL A 19 -21.18 -19.52 21.90
CA VAL A 19 -21.10 -18.05 21.67
C VAL A 19 -19.94 -17.44 22.48
N ILE A 20 -19.79 -17.83 23.74
CA ILE A 20 -18.67 -17.38 24.58
C ILE A 20 -17.33 -17.83 23.99
N ALA A 21 -17.19 -19.05 23.53
CA ALA A 21 -15.98 -19.55 22.88
C ALA A 21 -15.66 -18.78 21.58
N GLU A 22 -16.68 -18.51 20.76
CA GLU A 22 -16.53 -17.77 19.50
C GLU A 22 -16.14 -16.29 19.74
N LEU A 23 -16.72 -15.66 20.77
CA LEU A 23 -16.38 -14.27 21.15
C LEU A 23 -14.95 -14.14 21.70
N ASN A 24 -14.43 -15.20 22.33
CA ASN A 24 -13.07 -15.23 22.86
C ASN A 24 -12.02 -15.71 21.85
N LYS A 25 -12.41 -16.11 20.65
CA LYS A 25 -11.44 -16.46 19.61
C LYS A 25 -10.57 -15.27 19.25
N PRO A 26 -9.24 -15.45 19.23
CA PRO A 26 -8.36 -14.41 18.73
C PRO A 26 -8.71 -14.10 17.26
N LYS A 27 -8.89 -12.83 16.94
CA LYS A 27 -9.18 -12.41 15.56
C LYS A 27 -7.98 -12.77 14.68
N PRO A 28 -8.19 -13.42 13.53
CA PRO A 28 -7.10 -13.66 12.59
C PRO A 28 -6.51 -12.33 12.15
N VAL A 29 -5.18 -12.29 12.00
CA VAL A 29 -4.48 -11.10 11.51
C VAL A 29 -4.90 -10.86 10.06
N ASP A 30 -5.33 -9.64 9.76
CA ASP A 30 -5.65 -9.23 8.39
C ASP A 30 -4.37 -8.80 7.67
N TRP A 31 -3.95 -9.59 6.69
CA TRP A 31 -2.77 -9.36 5.85
C TRP A 31 -3.10 -8.66 4.53
N THR A 32 -4.26 -8.03 4.41
CA THR A 32 -4.62 -7.26 3.21
C THR A 32 -3.67 -6.09 3.02
N VAL A 33 -3.14 -5.95 1.80
CA VAL A 33 -2.24 -4.85 1.45
C VAL A 33 -3.08 -3.61 1.13
N THR A 34 -3.14 -2.68 2.04
CA THR A 34 -3.88 -1.43 1.87
C THR A 34 -2.97 -0.21 1.77
N ILE A 35 -1.89 -0.19 2.52
CA ILE A 35 -0.97 0.96 2.73
C ILE A 35 -1.73 2.26 3.05
N SER A 36 -2.96 2.14 3.54
CA SER A 36 -3.76 3.29 3.97
C SER A 36 -3.23 3.85 5.29
N LYS A 37 -3.25 5.18 5.42
CA LYS A 37 -2.76 5.90 6.61
C LYS A 37 -3.48 5.56 7.90
N ASN A 38 -4.73 5.10 7.82
CA ASN A 38 -5.54 4.75 8.97
C ASN A 38 -5.42 3.28 9.36
N ASP A 39 -4.83 2.46 8.47
CA ASP A 39 -4.79 1.03 8.65
C ASP A 39 -3.57 0.62 9.50
N LYS A 40 -3.84 0.01 10.65
CA LYS A 40 -2.85 -0.53 11.59
C LYS A 40 -2.51 -1.99 11.34
N ASN A 41 -3.15 -2.63 10.37
CA ASN A 41 -2.82 -3.99 9.96
C ASN A 41 -1.36 -4.10 9.49
N PRO A 42 -0.79 -5.29 9.43
CA PRO A 42 0.62 -5.45 9.04
C PRO A 42 0.99 -4.76 7.74
N TYR A 43 0.12 -4.84 6.72
CA TYR A 43 0.36 -4.20 5.42
C TYR A 43 -0.41 -2.88 5.23
N GLY A 44 -0.78 -2.22 6.33
CA GLY A 44 -1.26 -0.83 6.35
C GLY A 44 -0.11 0.19 6.27
N GLY A 45 -0.47 1.46 6.16
CA GLY A 45 0.46 2.60 6.03
C GLY A 45 0.48 3.54 7.25
N TYR A 46 -0.08 3.12 8.38
CA TYR A 46 -0.19 3.97 9.56
C TYR A 46 1.15 4.50 10.06
N ILE A 47 2.17 3.64 10.13
CA ILE A 47 3.48 4.00 10.66
C ILE A 47 4.18 5.00 9.75
N ILE A 48 4.29 4.71 8.45
CA ILE A 48 4.95 5.63 7.52
C ILE A 48 4.29 7.00 7.52
N TYR A 49 2.95 7.06 7.45
CA TYR A 49 2.23 8.33 7.44
C TYR A 49 2.54 9.19 8.67
N ASN A 50 2.55 8.59 9.85
CA ASN A 50 2.85 9.31 11.09
C ASN A 50 4.32 9.71 11.19
N ARG A 51 5.25 8.92 10.63
CA ARG A 51 6.70 9.19 10.65
C ARG A 51 7.17 10.17 9.58
N LEU A 52 6.33 10.50 8.59
CA LEU A 52 6.68 11.54 7.61
C LEU A 52 6.99 12.90 8.25
N LYS A 53 6.35 13.24 9.36
CA LYS A 53 6.63 14.48 10.10
C LYS A 53 8.02 14.51 10.72
N ASP A 54 8.53 13.34 11.13
CA ASP A 54 9.87 13.20 11.69
C ASP A 54 10.94 13.28 10.59
N LEU A 55 10.62 12.71 9.41
CA LEU A 55 11.52 12.72 8.25
C LEU A 55 11.57 14.09 7.54
N PHE A 56 10.48 14.83 7.60
CA PHE A 56 10.35 16.16 6.99
C PHE A 56 9.85 17.17 8.03
N PRO A 57 10.73 17.64 8.94
CA PRO A 57 10.35 18.59 9.99
C PRO A 57 9.75 19.87 9.43
N GLY A 58 8.65 20.33 10.01
CA GLY A 58 7.96 21.56 9.59
C GLY A 58 7.07 21.44 8.36
N VAL A 59 7.03 20.28 7.68
CA VAL A 59 6.21 20.04 6.51
C VAL A 59 4.72 19.97 6.89
N GLN A 60 3.88 20.64 6.08
CA GLN A 60 2.43 20.47 6.17
C GLN A 60 1.98 19.22 5.41
N MET A 61 1.16 18.39 6.03
CA MET A 61 0.62 17.18 5.41
C MET A 61 -0.87 17.32 5.13
N ARG A 62 -1.28 16.94 3.91
CA ARG A 62 -2.68 16.83 3.51
C ARG A 62 -2.95 15.48 2.86
N SER A 63 -4.07 14.86 3.20
CA SER A 63 -4.51 13.62 2.56
C SER A 63 -5.58 13.90 1.52
N TYR A 64 -5.48 13.24 0.38
CA TYR A 64 -6.36 13.40 -0.75
C TYR A 64 -7.09 12.11 -1.11
N TYR A 65 -8.38 12.22 -1.45
CA TYR A 65 -9.29 11.11 -1.70
C TYR A 65 -9.97 11.19 -3.07
N LEU A 66 -9.53 12.09 -3.92
CA LEU A 66 -10.03 12.29 -5.29
C LEU A 66 -8.90 11.99 -6.29
N PRO A 67 -9.22 11.71 -7.55
CA PRO A 67 -8.22 11.51 -8.60
C PRO A 67 -7.19 12.64 -8.66
N VAL A 68 -5.98 12.33 -9.11
CA VAL A 68 -4.88 13.29 -9.25
C VAL A 68 -5.29 14.53 -10.05
N TYR A 69 -6.05 14.35 -11.13
CA TYR A 69 -6.58 15.44 -11.95
C TYR A 69 -7.35 16.47 -11.12
N ASN A 70 -8.25 16.01 -10.25
CA ASN A 70 -9.07 16.90 -9.43
C ASN A 70 -8.26 17.62 -8.35
N GLN A 71 -7.17 17.02 -7.88
CA GLN A 71 -6.35 17.55 -6.80
C GLN A 71 -5.26 18.49 -7.30
N LEU A 72 -4.50 18.09 -8.31
CA LEU A 72 -3.32 18.83 -8.76
C LEU A 72 -3.65 20.01 -9.68
N ASN A 73 -4.80 19.99 -10.37
CA ASN A 73 -5.20 21.06 -11.28
C ASN A 73 -5.24 22.45 -10.62
N ASN A 74 -5.51 22.50 -9.32
CA ASN A 74 -5.59 23.74 -8.55
C ASN A 74 -4.34 24.05 -7.73
N ILE A 75 -3.32 23.18 -7.73
CA ILE A 75 -2.10 23.38 -6.96
C ILE A 75 -1.13 24.19 -7.80
N ARG A 76 -0.86 25.42 -7.37
CA ARG A 76 0.15 26.32 -7.96
C ARG A 76 1.43 26.38 -7.11
N GLU A 77 1.46 25.67 -6.02
CA GLU A 77 2.57 25.63 -5.09
C GLU A 77 3.76 24.88 -5.71
N LYS A 78 4.97 25.33 -5.37
CA LYS A 78 6.23 24.69 -5.77
C LYS A 78 6.91 24.11 -4.56
N ASN A 79 7.88 23.25 -4.79
CA ASN A 79 8.62 22.55 -3.73
C ASN A 79 7.67 21.76 -2.82
N THR A 80 6.77 21.02 -3.42
CA THR A 80 5.85 20.12 -2.74
C THR A 80 6.04 18.69 -3.25
N ALA A 81 5.63 17.70 -2.47
CA ALA A 81 5.67 16.30 -2.86
C ALA A 81 4.29 15.66 -2.82
N TYR A 82 3.95 14.86 -3.83
CA TYR A 82 2.76 14.03 -3.87
C TYR A 82 3.15 12.56 -3.75
N MET A 83 2.66 11.89 -2.73
CA MET A 83 3.02 10.50 -2.41
C MET A 83 1.86 9.55 -2.64
N ILE A 84 2.06 8.60 -3.54
CA ILE A 84 1.12 7.53 -3.90
C ILE A 84 1.79 6.20 -3.55
N LEU A 85 1.29 5.52 -2.54
CA LEU A 85 1.74 4.19 -2.12
C LEU A 85 0.53 3.26 -2.22
N THR A 86 0.53 2.36 -3.17
CA THR A 86 -0.66 1.57 -3.53
C THR A 86 -0.25 0.20 -4.08
N PRO A 87 -1.06 -0.85 -3.96
CA PRO A 87 -0.78 -2.12 -4.64
C PRO A 87 -0.71 -1.99 -6.17
N SER A 88 -1.60 -1.19 -6.77
CA SER A 88 -1.65 -0.97 -8.22
C SER A 88 -1.87 0.50 -8.53
N PHE A 89 -1.20 1.00 -9.57
CA PHE A 89 -1.28 2.38 -10.01
C PHE A 89 -1.57 2.45 -11.51
N ASP A 90 -2.83 2.68 -11.86
CA ASP A 90 -3.29 2.85 -13.24
C ASP A 90 -4.00 4.21 -13.41
N PRO A 91 -3.24 5.30 -13.57
CA PRO A 91 -3.81 6.63 -13.70
C PRO A 91 -4.49 6.81 -15.06
N SER A 92 -5.59 7.55 -15.08
CA SER A 92 -6.19 8.00 -16.33
C SER A 92 -5.24 8.90 -17.12
N LYS A 93 -5.52 9.10 -18.41
CA LYS A 93 -4.75 10.03 -19.25
C LYS A 93 -4.75 11.46 -18.68
N TYR A 94 -5.83 11.86 -18.02
CA TYR A 94 -5.96 13.17 -17.40
C TYR A 94 -5.12 13.26 -16.12
N ASP A 95 -5.14 12.22 -15.28
CA ASP A 95 -4.31 12.15 -14.08
C ASP A 95 -2.82 12.20 -14.43
N TYR A 96 -2.41 11.40 -15.43
CA TYR A 96 -1.03 11.40 -15.94
C TYR A 96 -0.60 12.81 -16.38
N ARG A 97 -1.42 13.48 -17.17
CA ARG A 97 -1.09 14.82 -17.69
C ARG A 97 -0.90 15.82 -16.55
N GLU A 98 -1.81 15.87 -15.59
CA GLU A 98 -1.73 16.83 -14.49
C GLU A 98 -0.58 16.47 -13.53
N MET A 99 -0.33 15.20 -13.30
CA MET A 99 0.83 14.74 -12.54
C MET A 99 2.15 15.20 -13.19
N MET A 100 2.30 15.05 -14.50
CA MET A 100 3.50 15.48 -15.23
C MET A 100 3.60 17.01 -15.29
N ASN A 101 2.49 17.75 -15.39
CA ASN A 101 2.47 19.20 -15.28
C ASN A 101 2.94 19.67 -13.91
N TYR A 102 2.49 19.01 -12.85
CA TYR A 102 2.90 19.30 -11.48
C TYR A 102 4.40 19.06 -11.27
N VAL A 103 4.93 17.94 -11.77
CA VAL A 103 6.38 17.66 -11.74
C VAL A 103 7.16 18.72 -12.53
N ARG A 104 6.69 19.07 -13.74
CA ARG A 104 7.37 20.07 -14.59
C ARG A 104 7.55 21.42 -13.90
N GLN A 105 6.64 21.80 -13.01
CA GLN A 105 6.67 23.06 -12.28
C GLN A 105 7.69 23.09 -11.12
N GLY A 106 8.35 21.98 -10.80
CA GLY A 106 9.36 21.89 -9.75
C GLY A 106 8.90 21.13 -8.50
N ASN A 107 7.88 20.31 -8.65
CA ASN A 107 7.37 19.46 -7.58
C ASN A 107 7.85 18.01 -7.76
N TYR A 108 7.62 17.20 -6.76
CA TYR A 108 8.03 15.81 -6.73
C TYR A 108 6.81 14.90 -6.62
N VAL A 109 6.78 13.83 -7.41
CA VAL A 109 5.79 12.77 -7.26
C VAL A 109 6.54 11.48 -6.97
N MET A 110 6.15 10.81 -5.90
CA MET A 110 6.63 9.46 -5.59
C MET A 110 5.47 8.49 -5.72
N VAL A 111 5.62 7.55 -6.64
CA VAL A 111 4.68 6.44 -6.80
C VAL A 111 5.38 5.15 -6.43
N SER A 112 4.87 4.47 -5.42
CA SER A 112 5.27 3.11 -5.10
C SER A 112 4.09 2.19 -5.36
N ALA A 113 4.25 1.28 -6.34
CA ALA A 113 3.23 0.32 -6.72
C ALA A 113 3.87 -1.01 -7.13
N GLU A 114 3.17 -2.12 -6.89
CA GLU A 114 3.59 -3.42 -7.39
C GLU A 114 3.20 -3.55 -8.87
N ASP A 115 2.02 -3.08 -9.23
CA ASP A 115 1.53 -3.07 -10.60
C ASP A 115 1.35 -1.65 -11.12
N PHE A 116 1.82 -1.40 -12.35
CA PHE A 116 1.70 -0.13 -13.03
C PHE A 116 0.89 -0.31 -14.31
N GLY A 117 -0.11 0.53 -14.52
CA GLY A 117 -0.92 0.53 -15.73
C GLY A 117 -0.09 0.63 -17.01
N LYS A 118 -0.42 -0.18 -18.01
CA LYS A 118 0.32 -0.25 -19.28
C LYS A 118 0.40 1.11 -19.98
N ALA A 119 -0.71 1.85 -20.04
CA ALA A 119 -0.76 3.16 -20.68
C ALA A 119 0.17 4.19 -20.00
N PHE A 120 0.28 4.11 -18.67
CA PHE A 120 1.20 4.92 -17.88
C PHE A 120 2.67 4.59 -18.21
N LEU A 121 3.04 3.31 -18.20
CA LEU A 121 4.38 2.86 -18.52
C LEU A 121 4.80 3.19 -19.96
N ASP A 122 3.90 2.97 -20.93
CA ASP A 122 4.12 3.30 -22.34
C ASP A 122 4.37 4.79 -22.54
N SER A 123 3.64 5.66 -21.82
CA SER A 123 3.83 7.12 -21.85
C SER A 123 5.20 7.56 -21.35
N LEU A 124 5.79 6.81 -20.44
CA LEU A 124 7.14 7.02 -19.90
C LEU A 124 8.23 6.26 -20.68
N LYS A 125 7.86 5.43 -21.67
CA LYS A 125 8.75 4.53 -22.42
C LYS A 125 9.51 3.55 -21.50
N ILE A 126 8.85 3.08 -20.45
CA ILE A 126 9.35 2.15 -19.46
C ILE A 126 8.60 0.82 -19.58
N LYS A 127 9.26 -0.27 -19.22
CA LYS A 127 8.61 -1.56 -19.04
C LYS A 127 8.95 -2.12 -17.67
N THR A 128 7.99 -2.76 -17.04
CA THR A 128 8.20 -3.59 -15.87
C THR A 128 8.17 -5.07 -16.26
N ASN A 129 8.75 -5.88 -15.44
CA ASN A 129 8.64 -7.33 -15.51
C ASN A 129 8.60 -7.88 -14.09
N SER A 130 7.98 -9.04 -13.92
CA SER A 130 7.95 -9.74 -12.64
C SER A 130 8.66 -11.08 -12.75
N ARG A 131 9.34 -11.48 -11.69
CA ARG A 131 9.91 -12.81 -11.59
C ARG A 131 9.09 -13.65 -10.63
N PHE A 132 8.45 -14.65 -11.15
CA PHE A 132 7.86 -15.69 -10.33
C PHE A 132 8.96 -16.71 -9.99
N SER A 133 9.30 -16.83 -8.71
CA SER A 133 10.24 -17.87 -8.25
C SER A 133 9.44 -19.02 -7.66
N MET A 134 9.51 -20.19 -8.26
CA MET A 134 8.98 -21.43 -7.66
C MET A 134 9.84 -21.94 -6.49
N GLN A 135 11.04 -21.41 -6.33
CA GLN A 135 11.88 -21.73 -5.18
C GLN A 135 11.45 -20.84 -4.01
N ASN A 136 11.09 -21.46 -2.91
CA ASN A 136 10.80 -20.82 -1.62
C ASN A 136 12.05 -20.04 -1.14
N LYS A 137 12.31 -18.86 -1.73
CA LYS A 137 13.22 -17.89 -1.13
C LYS A 137 12.43 -17.15 -0.07
N ASP A 138 12.76 -17.41 1.16
CA ASP A 138 12.09 -16.80 2.32
C ASP A 138 12.29 -15.29 2.43
N SER A 139 13.08 -14.67 1.54
CA SER A 139 13.37 -13.24 1.59
C SER A 139 13.81 -12.65 0.25
N SER A 140 13.46 -11.39 0.03
CA SER A 140 13.98 -10.53 -1.05
C SER A 140 14.96 -9.52 -0.46
N LYS A 141 16.03 -9.21 -1.19
CA LYS A 141 17.04 -8.23 -0.78
C LYS A 141 17.04 -7.07 -1.75
N VAL A 142 17.14 -5.85 -1.20
CA VAL A 142 17.25 -4.62 -1.98
C VAL A 142 18.32 -3.72 -1.40
N ASN A 143 18.91 -2.88 -2.25
CA ASN A 143 19.88 -1.89 -1.81
C ASN A 143 19.83 -0.65 -2.71
N PHE A 144 20.45 0.43 -2.26
CA PHE A 144 20.57 1.64 -3.05
C PHE A 144 21.82 1.61 -3.91
N VAL A 145 21.77 2.27 -5.06
CA VAL A 145 22.91 2.43 -5.97
C VAL A 145 23.84 3.54 -5.46
N ASN A 146 23.29 4.60 -4.85
CA ASN A 146 24.08 5.68 -4.28
C ASN A 146 24.97 5.16 -3.12
N PRO A 147 26.30 5.31 -3.21
CA PRO A 147 27.24 4.80 -2.19
C PRO A 147 26.97 5.35 -0.78
N LEU A 148 26.45 6.58 -0.65
CA LEU A 148 26.12 7.20 0.63
C LEU A 148 24.89 6.57 1.30
N LEU A 149 24.02 5.94 0.51
CA LEU A 149 22.80 5.30 0.98
C LEU A 149 22.89 3.77 0.97
N LYS A 150 23.86 3.22 0.24
CA LYS A 150 24.11 1.79 0.15
C LYS A 150 24.57 1.24 1.50
N LEU A 151 24.06 0.07 1.87
CA LEU A 151 24.59 -0.70 3.01
C LEU A 151 25.46 -1.84 2.50
N GLU A 152 26.47 -2.22 3.28
CA GLU A 152 27.26 -3.41 3.06
C GLU A 152 26.36 -4.67 3.03
N LYS A 153 25.48 -4.78 4.01
CA LYS A 153 24.46 -5.82 4.07
C LYS A 153 23.14 -5.25 3.57
N ALA A 154 22.68 -5.74 2.42
CA ALA A 154 21.41 -5.30 1.83
C ALA A 154 20.22 -5.44 2.79
N PHE A 155 19.23 -4.58 2.62
CA PHE A 155 17.98 -4.66 3.35
C PHE A 155 17.23 -5.93 2.98
N THR A 156 16.75 -6.66 3.99
CA THR A 156 16.10 -7.95 3.81
C THR A 156 14.61 -7.80 4.12
N PHE A 157 13.78 -8.24 3.19
CA PHE A 157 12.34 -8.29 3.34
C PHE A 157 11.88 -9.73 3.25
N LEU A 158 11.14 -10.18 4.25
CA LEU A 158 10.62 -11.55 4.30
C LEU A 158 9.51 -11.71 3.27
N SER A 159 9.45 -12.92 2.66
CA SER A 159 8.42 -13.29 1.71
C SER A 159 8.56 -12.71 0.29
N PHE A 160 7.82 -13.30 -0.65
CA PHE A 160 7.84 -13.09 -2.12
C PHE A 160 7.37 -11.71 -2.62
N THR A 161 7.41 -10.71 -1.80
CA THR A 161 6.70 -9.43 -2.01
C THR A 161 7.41 -8.44 -2.93
N MET A 162 8.57 -8.79 -3.48
CA MET A 162 9.35 -7.90 -4.35
C MET A 162 9.77 -8.60 -5.62
N THR A 163 8.80 -8.97 -6.41
CA THR A 163 9.03 -9.66 -7.69
C THR A 163 9.17 -8.70 -8.86
N GLN A 164 8.67 -7.47 -8.73
CA GLN A 164 8.64 -6.48 -9.79
C GLN A 164 9.95 -5.70 -9.92
N TYR A 165 10.35 -5.44 -11.17
CA TYR A 165 11.49 -4.60 -11.52
C TYR A 165 11.25 -3.88 -12.84
N PHE A 166 12.00 -2.81 -13.09
CA PHE A 166 11.96 -2.06 -14.33
C PHE A 166 12.90 -2.70 -15.34
N SER A 167 12.36 -3.40 -16.35
CA SER A 167 13.13 -4.18 -17.33
C SER A 167 13.63 -3.35 -18.51
N LYS A 168 13.00 -2.19 -18.79
CA LYS A 168 13.41 -1.24 -19.82
C LYS A 168 13.24 0.18 -19.32
N LEU A 169 14.27 1.00 -19.50
CA LEU A 169 14.33 2.40 -19.07
C LEU A 169 14.77 3.30 -20.22
N ASP A 170 14.28 4.53 -20.24
CA ASP A 170 14.87 5.62 -21.02
C ASP A 170 16.07 6.17 -20.23
N THR A 171 17.26 5.68 -20.53
CA THR A 171 18.49 6.00 -19.80
C THR A 171 18.89 7.48 -19.90
N ALA A 172 18.41 8.21 -20.89
CA ALA A 172 18.70 9.65 -21.04
C ALA A 172 18.01 10.50 -19.95
N LYS A 173 16.89 10.02 -19.38
CA LYS A 173 16.08 10.77 -18.40
C LYS A 173 15.93 10.07 -17.06
N THR A 174 16.36 8.81 -16.98
CA THR A 174 16.13 7.96 -15.83
C THR A 174 17.42 7.65 -15.09
N THR A 175 17.40 7.85 -13.79
CA THR A 175 18.47 7.44 -12.86
C THR A 175 17.99 6.27 -12.04
N VAL A 176 18.78 5.20 -11.98
CA VAL A 176 18.50 4.06 -11.08
C VAL A 176 18.92 4.44 -9.66
N LEU A 177 18.01 4.33 -8.72
CA LEU A 177 18.20 4.68 -7.31
C LEU A 177 18.38 3.45 -6.44
N GLY A 178 17.71 2.35 -6.77
CA GLY A 178 17.75 1.11 -6.04
C GLY A 178 17.65 -0.10 -6.95
N VAL A 179 18.21 -1.22 -6.48
CA VAL A 179 18.24 -2.50 -7.17
C VAL A 179 17.88 -3.64 -6.21
N ASN A 180 17.43 -4.75 -6.77
CA ASN A 180 17.22 -5.99 -6.03
C ASN A 180 18.52 -6.82 -5.94
N ASP A 181 18.45 -8.03 -5.41
CA ASP A 181 19.57 -8.98 -5.24
C ASP A 181 20.17 -9.52 -6.55
N ARG A 182 19.62 -9.13 -7.70
CA ARG A 182 20.09 -9.49 -9.05
C ARG A 182 20.50 -8.26 -9.87
N ASP A 183 20.73 -7.14 -9.19
CA ASP A 183 21.05 -5.84 -9.80
C ASP A 183 19.97 -5.33 -10.77
N GLU A 184 18.72 -5.80 -10.63
CA GLU A 184 17.59 -5.31 -11.42
C GLU A 184 17.01 -4.06 -10.78
N PRO A 185 16.77 -2.96 -11.55
CA PRO A 185 16.22 -1.72 -11.03
C PRO A 185 14.83 -1.91 -10.43
N ASN A 186 14.67 -1.56 -9.16
CA ASN A 186 13.37 -1.57 -8.47
C ASN A 186 12.96 -0.19 -7.97
N PHE A 187 13.86 0.78 -7.99
CA PHE A 187 13.60 2.17 -7.64
C PHE A 187 14.33 3.09 -8.62
N ILE A 188 13.59 4.00 -9.26
CA ILE A 188 14.11 4.89 -10.30
C ILE A 188 13.61 6.32 -10.11
N LYS A 189 14.37 7.28 -10.64
CA LYS A 189 14.03 8.70 -10.71
C LYS A 189 14.02 9.14 -12.17
N ILE A 190 12.95 9.79 -12.58
CA ILE A 190 12.78 10.39 -13.92
C ILE A 190 12.75 11.89 -13.73
N ALA A 191 13.77 12.57 -14.25
CA ALA A 191 13.82 14.02 -14.25
C ALA A 191 12.85 14.58 -15.31
N TYR A 192 11.99 15.52 -14.93
CA TYR A 192 11.05 16.14 -15.85
C TYR A 192 10.81 17.62 -15.50
N GLY A 193 11.20 18.51 -16.39
CA GLY A 193 11.19 19.95 -16.13
C GLY A 193 12.08 20.32 -14.95
N LYS A 194 11.51 20.96 -13.94
CA LYS A 194 12.22 21.40 -12.72
C LYS A 194 12.07 20.43 -11.54
N GLY A 195 11.28 19.37 -11.67
CA GLY A 195 11.00 18.38 -10.65
C GLY A 195 11.41 16.98 -11.06
N ALA A 196 10.88 15.99 -10.36
CA ALA A 196 11.13 14.58 -10.64
C ALA A 196 9.95 13.69 -10.28
N LEU A 197 9.81 12.60 -11.05
CA LEU A 197 8.95 11.47 -10.76
C LEU A 197 9.82 10.33 -10.22
N LEU A 198 9.50 9.84 -9.04
CA LEU A 198 10.14 8.71 -8.38
C LEU A 198 9.21 7.51 -8.51
N LEU A 199 9.67 6.42 -9.12
CA LEU A 199 8.91 5.18 -9.26
C LEU A 199 9.60 4.06 -8.48
N HIS A 200 8.85 3.39 -7.62
CA HIS A 200 9.32 2.33 -6.77
C HIS A 200 8.42 1.10 -6.93
N ALA A 201 8.99 -0.07 -7.20
CA ALA A 201 8.25 -1.28 -7.60
C ALA A 201 7.87 -2.21 -6.43
N ALA A 202 8.00 -1.76 -5.18
CA ALA A 202 7.72 -2.60 -4.01
C ALA A 202 7.06 -1.79 -2.88
N PRO A 203 5.76 -1.46 -2.99
CA PRO A 203 5.07 -0.60 -2.03
C PRO A 203 5.03 -1.18 -0.62
N ILE A 204 5.10 -2.49 -0.50
CA ILE A 204 5.06 -3.21 0.78
C ILE A 204 6.26 -2.86 1.69
N CYS A 205 7.40 -2.38 1.12
CA CYS A 205 8.53 -1.90 1.90
C CYS A 205 8.15 -0.78 2.88
N PHE A 206 7.10 -0.05 2.58
CA PHE A 206 6.60 1.07 3.35
C PHE A 206 5.46 0.68 4.31
N SER A 207 5.12 -0.62 4.39
CA SER A 207 4.05 -1.11 5.27
C SER A 207 4.48 -1.15 6.73
N ASN A 208 3.48 -1.18 7.64
CA ASN A 208 3.71 -1.23 9.08
C ASN A 208 4.62 -2.39 9.48
N TYR A 209 4.36 -3.59 8.95
CA TYR A 209 5.13 -4.80 9.27
C TYR A 209 6.61 -4.65 8.92
N PHE A 210 6.89 -4.23 7.70
CA PHE A 210 8.27 -4.14 7.25
C PHE A 210 9.03 -2.97 7.85
N MET A 211 8.37 -1.85 8.14
CA MET A 211 9.00 -0.75 8.87
C MET A 211 9.40 -1.10 10.29
N LEU A 212 8.71 -2.05 10.93
CA LEU A 212 9.03 -2.52 12.28
C LEU A 212 10.03 -3.69 12.28
N PHE A 213 10.29 -4.28 11.11
CA PHE A 213 11.17 -5.44 11.01
C PHE A 213 12.63 -5.03 10.84
N ALA A 214 13.49 -5.50 11.75
CA ALA A 214 14.94 -5.28 11.73
C ALA A 214 15.31 -3.80 11.48
N THR A 215 16.14 -3.53 10.46
CA THR A 215 16.62 -2.18 10.09
C THR A 215 15.84 -1.56 8.93
N ASN A 216 14.70 -2.14 8.55
CA ASN A 216 13.98 -1.71 7.34
C ASN A 216 13.34 -0.32 7.41
N SER A 217 13.14 0.23 8.62
CA SER A 217 12.80 1.65 8.77
C SER A 217 13.87 2.58 8.17
N MET A 218 15.15 2.16 8.20
CA MET A 218 16.24 2.90 7.53
C MET A 218 16.10 2.86 6.01
N TYR A 219 15.59 1.75 5.44
CA TYR A 219 15.29 1.69 4.01
C TYR A 219 14.28 2.77 3.63
N THR A 220 13.17 2.85 4.38
CA THR A 220 12.13 3.85 4.16
C THR A 220 12.71 5.27 4.26
N ALA A 221 13.48 5.58 5.30
CA ALA A 221 14.08 6.90 5.45
C ALA A 221 15.02 7.26 4.29
N ARG A 222 15.86 6.30 3.85
CA ARG A 222 16.78 6.50 2.72
C ARG A 222 16.04 6.61 1.38
N ALA A 223 14.97 5.83 1.17
CA ALA A 223 14.14 5.95 -0.03
C ALA A 223 13.47 7.33 -0.11
N LEU A 224 12.96 7.82 1.02
CA LEU A 224 12.33 9.13 1.10
C LEU A 224 13.32 10.29 1.03
N SER A 225 14.60 10.09 1.31
CA SER A 225 15.63 11.13 1.17
C SER A 225 15.90 11.57 -0.26
N TYR A 226 15.38 10.84 -1.25
CA TYR A 226 15.37 11.29 -2.65
C TYR A 226 14.30 12.36 -2.94
N VAL A 227 13.37 12.58 -2.03
CA VAL A 227 12.52 13.77 -2.00
C VAL A 227 13.35 14.87 -1.33
N PRO A 228 13.57 16.04 -1.95
CA PRO A 228 14.48 17.05 -1.43
C PRO A 228 14.11 17.53 -0.03
N PRO A 229 15.09 17.85 0.81
CA PRO A 229 14.84 18.61 2.02
C PRO A 229 14.31 20.02 1.65
N GLY A 230 13.42 20.56 2.46
CA GLY A 230 12.86 21.91 2.22
C GLY A 230 11.61 21.94 1.37
N ILE A 231 10.99 20.79 1.09
CA ILE A 231 9.60 20.78 0.60
C ILE A 231 8.69 21.41 1.65
N SER A 232 7.70 22.19 1.18
CA SER A 232 6.76 22.90 2.06
C SER A 232 5.57 22.03 2.48
N LYS A 233 5.14 21.15 1.58
CA LYS A 233 3.97 20.29 1.79
C LYS A 233 4.17 18.88 1.24
N ILE A 234 3.56 17.92 1.90
CA ILE A 234 3.38 16.56 1.42
C ILE A 234 1.89 16.31 1.25
N TYR A 235 1.52 15.91 0.03
CA TYR A 235 0.20 15.43 -0.31
C TYR A 235 0.21 13.91 -0.31
N TRP A 236 -0.61 13.31 0.53
CA TRP A 236 -0.71 11.87 0.69
C TRP A 236 -1.95 11.35 -0.02
N ASP A 237 -1.77 10.49 -0.98
CA ASP A 237 -2.87 9.88 -1.74
C ASP A 237 -3.55 8.76 -0.96
N GLU A 238 -4.88 8.81 -0.91
CA GLU A 238 -5.75 7.73 -0.44
C GLU A 238 -6.70 7.23 -1.56
N TYR A 239 -6.75 7.93 -2.71
CA TYR A 239 -7.67 7.60 -3.79
C TYR A 239 -7.33 6.27 -4.45
N TYR A 240 -6.07 6.08 -4.86
CA TYR A 240 -5.65 4.85 -5.55
C TYR A 240 -5.66 3.62 -4.66
N LYS A 241 -5.75 3.77 -3.35
CA LYS A 241 -5.89 2.65 -2.39
C LYS A 241 -7.32 2.11 -2.37
N ILE A 242 -8.30 2.98 -2.48
CA ILE A 242 -9.73 2.63 -2.46
C ILE A 242 -10.15 1.93 -3.76
N THR A 243 -9.63 2.39 -4.91
CA THR A 243 -9.96 1.84 -6.23
C THR A 243 -9.41 0.43 -6.44
N ASN A 244 -8.40 0.04 -5.69
CA ASN A 244 -7.79 -1.29 -5.73
C ASN A 244 -8.48 -2.31 -4.81
N GLU A 245 -9.47 -1.92 -4.02
CA GLU A 245 -10.34 -2.91 -3.40
C GLU A 245 -11.13 -3.63 -4.49
N PRO A 246 -11.00 -4.95 -4.64
CA PRO A 246 -11.81 -5.69 -5.62
C PRO A 246 -13.27 -5.37 -5.32
N SER A 247 -14.02 -5.01 -6.37
CA SER A 247 -15.42 -4.60 -6.29
C SER A 247 -16.15 -5.51 -5.28
N SER A 248 -16.41 -4.98 -4.10
CA SER A 248 -17.02 -5.76 -3.04
C SER A 248 -18.48 -5.98 -3.46
N THR A 249 -18.81 -7.23 -3.80
CA THR A 249 -20.22 -7.60 -3.91
C THR A 249 -20.90 -7.21 -2.59
N PRO A 250 -22.18 -6.81 -2.59
CA PRO A 250 -22.90 -6.51 -1.35
C PRO A 250 -22.70 -7.58 -0.26
N LEU A 251 -22.70 -8.85 -0.67
CA LEU A 251 -22.44 -9.96 0.24
C LEU A 251 -21.05 -9.91 0.86
N ARG A 252 -20.02 -9.55 0.10
CA ARG A 252 -18.64 -9.42 0.61
C ARG A 252 -18.52 -8.26 1.60
N PHE A 253 -19.24 -7.16 1.38
CA PHE A 253 -19.35 -6.05 2.31
C PHE A 253 -19.94 -6.51 3.66
N PHE A 254 -21.04 -7.28 3.63
CA PHE A 254 -21.64 -7.86 4.83
C PHE A 254 -20.69 -8.82 5.56
N LEU A 255 -19.94 -9.65 4.82
CA LEU A 255 -19.02 -10.63 5.39
C LEU A 255 -17.72 -9.99 5.94
N LYS A 256 -17.27 -8.85 5.38
CA LYS A 256 -16.06 -8.14 5.83
C LYS A 256 -16.32 -7.37 7.13
N ASN A 257 -17.51 -6.81 7.31
CA ASN A 257 -17.87 -6.08 8.54
C ASN A 257 -18.34 -7.05 9.61
N GLU A 258 -17.66 -7.08 10.75
CA GLU A 258 -17.94 -8.02 11.85
C GLU A 258 -19.38 -7.94 12.34
N ASN A 259 -19.91 -6.73 12.54
CA ASN A 259 -21.27 -6.52 13.02
C ASN A 259 -22.31 -6.99 11.98
N LEU A 260 -22.09 -6.69 10.70
CA LEU A 260 -22.98 -7.12 9.62
C LEU A 260 -22.91 -8.63 9.38
N ARG A 261 -21.74 -9.25 9.53
CA ARG A 261 -21.55 -10.68 9.46
C ARG A 261 -22.33 -11.41 10.55
N TRP A 262 -22.33 -10.89 11.79
CA TRP A 262 -23.13 -11.44 12.87
C TRP A 262 -24.63 -11.25 12.63
N ALA A 263 -25.05 -10.08 12.16
CA ALA A 263 -26.44 -9.83 11.78
C ALA A 263 -26.93 -10.82 10.70
N LEU A 264 -26.10 -11.08 9.68
CA LEU A 264 -26.41 -12.05 8.62
C LEU A 264 -26.53 -13.47 9.18
N ARG A 265 -25.59 -13.90 10.06
CA ARG A 265 -25.65 -15.22 10.71
C ARG A 265 -26.90 -15.39 11.56
N LEU A 266 -27.28 -14.38 12.34
CA LEU A 266 -28.50 -14.41 13.16
C LEU A 266 -29.75 -14.45 12.29
N ALA A 267 -29.80 -13.67 11.19
CA ALA A 267 -30.90 -13.72 10.25
C ALA A 267 -31.05 -15.09 9.60
N MET A 268 -29.93 -15.72 9.18
CA MET A 268 -29.92 -17.08 8.62
C MET A 268 -30.40 -18.11 9.65
N ALA A 269 -29.92 -18.03 10.88
CA ALA A 269 -30.35 -18.91 11.97
C ALA A 269 -31.83 -18.77 12.28
N GLY A 270 -32.34 -17.52 12.33
CA GLY A 270 -33.78 -17.23 12.52
C GLY A 270 -34.64 -17.78 11.38
N LEU A 271 -34.15 -17.70 10.15
CA LEU A 271 -34.86 -18.23 8.97
C LEU A 271 -34.92 -19.76 9.00
N ILE A 272 -33.84 -20.42 9.43
CA ILE A 272 -33.81 -21.89 9.61
C ILE A 272 -34.82 -22.32 10.70
N ILE A 273 -34.85 -21.60 11.83
CA ILE A 273 -35.80 -21.91 12.92
C ILE A 273 -37.25 -21.68 12.48
N TYR A 274 -37.50 -20.68 11.63
CA TYR A 274 -38.84 -20.38 11.11
C TYR A 274 -39.35 -21.45 10.13
N VAL A 275 -38.43 -22.09 9.37
CA VAL A 275 -38.78 -23.08 8.34
C VAL A 275 -38.92 -24.49 8.95
N LEU A 276 -38.29 -24.78 10.10
CA LEU A 276 -38.41 -26.04 10.85
C LEU A 276 -39.65 -26.05 11.76
#